data_9f6b7ffc2fa19a4942c1baf19875c0bc
#
_entry.id   9f6b7ffc2fa19a4942c1baf19875c0bc
#
_cell.length_a   1.000
_cell.length_b   1.000
_cell.length_c   1.000
_cell.angle_alpha   90.00
_cell.angle_beta   90.00
_cell.angle_gamma   90.00
#
_symmetry.space_group_name_H-M   'P 1'
#
loop_
_entity.id
_entity.type
_entity.pdbx_description
1 polymer ?
#
loop_
_entity_poly.entity_id
_entity_poly.type
_entity_poly.pdbx_seq_one_letter_code
_entity_poly.pdbx_strand_id
1 'polypeptide(L)'
;MKIGVRAHDFGRREIGEMAGLLHDEEYEAAQLALPKAFMGIESYDDITPEKLEQIRTSFEKQNIDIAVFGCYMDLGNPDENVRRYAVDTLKKSMTWAKELGAHVVGTETAYPRLNWELRQQWKPFMMDSILRGMEEAVRVDMPLAIEPVWWHPLEDLETTMEVLEKVGDAAHLRMIFDASNLLKHPETTDQDACWTRWLDAVGDVIDVLHIKDFSLDRRKIYQPEALGAGVMDYTAISRWLEKQEREIYLLREEMNLLFAKEDIAFMRSLGGPGFSGKHRE
;
A
#
# COMPACT_ATOMS: atom_id res chain seq x y z
N MET A 1 8.49 2.93 -13.82
CA MET A 1 7.30 3.33 -13.04
C MET A 1 6.08 2.71 -13.69
N LYS A 2 5.26 1.97 -12.95
CA LYS A 2 4.01 1.37 -13.43
C LYS A 2 2.80 1.95 -12.69
N ILE A 3 1.75 2.26 -13.45
CA ILE A 3 0.52 2.84 -12.92
C ILE A 3 -0.47 1.72 -12.61
N GLY A 4 -0.94 1.69 -11.40
CA GLY A 4 -1.86 0.66 -10.94
C GLY A 4 -2.95 1.20 -10.03
N VAL A 5 -3.74 0.29 -9.50
CA VAL A 5 -4.89 0.61 -8.66
C VAL A 5 -5.12 -0.46 -7.59
N ARG A 6 -5.77 -0.08 -6.53
CA ARG A 6 -6.33 -1.01 -5.54
C ARG A 6 -7.57 -1.68 -6.15
N ALA A 7 -7.45 -2.95 -6.55
CA ALA A 7 -8.45 -3.65 -7.37
C ALA A 7 -9.87 -3.62 -6.79
N HIS A 8 -10.03 -3.73 -5.47
CA HIS A 8 -11.35 -3.73 -4.84
C HIS A 8 -12.06 -2.35 -4.80
N ASP A 9 -11.43 -1.30 -5.28
CA ASP A 9 -12.12 -0.02 -5.54
C ASP A 9 -13.10 -0.13 -6.71
N PHE A 10 -12.91 -1.12 -7.58
CA PHE A 10 -13.89 -1.51 -8.62
C PHE A 10 -15.04 -2.38 -8.08
N GLY A 11 -15.08 -2.63 -6.78
CA GLY A 11 -15.98 -3.59 -6.14
C GLY A 11 -15.51 -5.03 -6.36
N ARG A 12 -16.20 -5.97 -5.73
CA ARG A 12 -15.91 -7.40 -5.88
C ARG A 12 -16.35 -7.90 -7.25
N ARG A 13 -15.47 -8.68 -7.90
CA ARG A 13 -15.70 -9.24 -9.26
C ARG A 13 -15.40 -10.73 -9.28
N GLU A 14 -15.87 -11.40 -10.33
CA GLU A 14 -15.38 -12.73 -10.69
C GLU A 14 -13.89 -12.64 -11.04
N ILE A 15 -13.13 -13.70 -10.75
CA ILE A 15 -11.68 -13.74 -10.98
C ILE A 15 -11.33 -13.40 -12.44
N GLY A 16 -12.08 -13.95 -13.40
CA GLY A 16 -11.85 -13.73 -14.82
C GLY A 16 -12.17 -12.32 -15.34
N GLU A 17 -12.94 -11.53 -14.60
CA GLU A 17 -13.40 -10.20 -15.02
C GLU A 17 -12.47 -9.08 -14.55
N MET A 18 -11.90 -9.20 -13.35
CA MET A 18 -11.13 -8.12 -12.73
C MET A 18 -9.94 -7.67 -13.59
N ALA A 19 -9.12 -8.59 -14.05
CA ALA A 19 -7.94 -8.26 -14.85
C ALA A 19 -8.31 -7.59 -16.18
N GLY A 20 -9.39 -8.06 -16.85
CA GLY A 20 -9.92 -7.44 -18.07
C GLY A 20 -10.39 -6.01 -17.82
N LEU A 21 -11.13 -5.78 -16.73
CA LEU A 21 -11.61 -4.46 -16.35
C LEU A 21 -10.44 -3.49 -16.09
N LEU A 22 -9.40 -3.92 -15.37
CA LEU A 22 -8.21 -3.11 -15.11
C LEU A 22 -7.46 -2.78 -16.40
N HIS A 23 -7.36 -3.74 -17.32
CA HIS A 23 -6.74 -3.54 -18.62
C HIS A 23 -7.52 -2.52 -19.48
N ASP A 24 -8.84 -2.63 -19.51
CA ASP A 24 -9.72 -1.73 -20.27
C ASP A 24 -9.67 -0.28 -19.74
N GLU A 25 -9.39 -0.11 -18.44
CA GLU A 25 -9.18 1.18 -17.79
C GLU A 25 -7.70 1.66 -17.85
N GLU A 26 -6.83 0.96 -18.61
CA GLU A 26 -5.42 1.32 -18.84
C GLU A 26 -4.51 1.24 -17.62
N TYR A 27 -4.83 0.43 -16.62
CA TYR A 27 -3.91 0.13 -15.51
C TYR A 27 -2.92 -0.97 -15.90
N GLU A 28 -1.69 -0.84 -15.42
CA GLU A 28 -0.57 -1.76 -15.66
C GLU A 28 -0.30 -2.68 -14.47
N ALA A 29 -0.82 -2.32 -13.30
CA ALA A 29 -0.59 -3.06 -12.06
C ALA A 29 -1.79 -3.00 -11.11
N ALA A 30 -1.82 -3.94 -10.15
CA ALA A 30 -2.88 -3.98 -9.14
C ALA A 30 -2.36 -4.35 -7.75
N GLN A 31 -3.05 -3.81 -6.73
CA GLN A 31 -3.03 -4.35 -5.38
C GLN A 31 -4.23 -5.26 -5.18
N LEU A 32 -3.97 -6.50 -4.77
CA LEU A 32 -5.00 -7.53 -4.57
C LEU A 32 -5.13 -7.92 -3.10
N ALA A 33 -6.15 -7.40 -2.42
CA ALA A 33 -6.64 -7.97 -1.18
C ALA A 33 -7.74 -8.98 -1.54
N LEU A 34 -7.40 -10.27 -1.70
CA LEU A 34 -8.25 -11.27 -2.35
C LEU A 34 -9.67 -11.34 -1.77
N PRO A 35 -9.88 -11.33 -0.42
CA PRO A 35 -11.22 -11.35 0.14
C PRO A 35 -12.06 -10.09 -0.15
N LYS A 36 -11.40 -8.97 -0.49
CA LYS A 36 -12.09 -7.72 -0.85
C LYS A 36 -12.31 -7.59 -2.36
N ALA A 37 -11.48 -8.24 -3.17
CA ALA A 37 -11.48 -8.08 -4.62
C ALA A 37 -12.34 -9.11 -5.36
N PHE A 38 -12.44 -10.35 -4.86
CA PHE A 38 -13.02 -11.43 -5.62
C PHE A 38 -14.27 -12.04 -4.98
N MET A 39 -15.27 -12.33 -5.80
CA MET A 39 -16.40 -13.17 -5.43
C MET A 39 -15.91 -14.60 -5.17
N GLY A 40 -16.54 -15.30 -4.21
CA GLY A 40 -16.16 -16.66 -3.83
C GLY A 40 -14.86 -16.77 -3.01
N ILE A 41 -14.25 -15.64 -2.60
CA ILE A 41 -13.17 -15.57 -1.61
C ILE A 41 -13.63 -14.60 -0.52
N GLU A 42 -14.25 -15.14 0.54
CA GLU A 42 -14.80 -14.32 1.63
C GLU A 42 -13.77 -14.08 2.74
N SER A 43 -12.79 -14.99 2.83
CA SER A 43 -11.71 -14.96 3.81
C SER A 43 -10.43 -15.54 3.22
N TYR A 44 -9.32 -15.42 3.92
CA TYR A 44 -8.05 -16.06 3.52
C TYR A 44 -8.13 -17.60 3.56
N ASP A 45 -9.07 -18.19 4.30
CA ASP A 45 -9.25 -19.65 4.36
C ASP A 45 -9.94 -20.21 3.11
N ASP A 46 -10.55 -19.35 2.28
CA ASP A 46 -11.17 -19.73 1.00
C ASP A 46 -10.18 -19.78 -0.16
N ILE A 47 -8.91 -19.41 0.07
CA ILE A 47 -7.87 -19.41 -0.95
C ILE A 47 -7.43 -20.85 -1.23
N THR A 48 -7.57 -21.27 -2.47
CA THR A 48 -7.13 -22.60 -2.95
C THR A 48 -6.13 -22.47 -4.09
N PRO A 49 -5.30 -23.50 -4.35
CA PRO A 49 -4.37 -23.48 -5.48
C PRO A 49 -5.05 -23.21 -6.83
N GLU A 50 -6.26 -23.73 -7.05
CA GLU A 50 -7.02 -23.52 -8.29
C GLU A 50 -7.42 -22.06 -8.47
N LYS A 51 -7.83 -21.37 -7.38
CA LYS A 51 -8.17 -19.94 -7.42
C LYS A 51 -6.92 -19.09 -7.66
N LEU A 52 -5.80 -19.42 -7.01
CA LEU A 52 -4.53 -18.73 -7.25
C LEU A 52 -4.11 -18.87 -8.72
N GLU A 53 -4.18 -20.06 -9.29
CA GLU A 53 -3.86 -20.30 -10.71
C GLU A 53 -4.79 -19.52 -11.65
N GLN A 54 -6.09 -19.45 -11.34
CA GLN A 54 -7.05 -18.65 -12.11
C GLN A 54 -6.71 -17.15 -12.06
N ILE A 55 -6.38 -16.62 -10.87
CA ILE A 55 -5.98 -15.23 -10.72
C ILE A 55 -4.69 -14.97 -11.51
N ARG A 56 -3.65 -15.76 -11.29
CA ARG A 56 -2.37 -15.64 -11.98
C ARG A 56 -2.55 -15.62 -13.49
N THR A 57 -3.21 -16.63 -14.04
CA THR A 57 -3.44 -16.75 -15.48
C THR A 57 -4.26 -15.58 -16.05
N SER A 58 -5.26 -15.09 -15.30
CA SER A 58 -6.09 -13.97 -15.73
C SER A 58 -5.28 -12.68 -15.82
N PHE A 59 -4.43 -12.40 -14.82
CA PHE A 59 -3.60 -11.19 -14.75
C PHE A 59 -2.45 -11.25 -15.78
N GLU A 60 -1.76 -12.38 -15.91
CA GLU A 60 -0.74 -12.60 -16.96
C GLU A 60 -1.30 -12.39 -18.36
N LYS A 61 -2.49 -12.93 -18.65
CA LYS A 61 -3.15 -12.79 -19.97
C LYS A 61 -3.42 -11.33 -20.34
N GLN A 62 -3.70 -10.48 -19.38
CA GLN A 62 -3.98 -9.07 -19.56
C GLN A 62 -2.72 -8.20 -19.40
N ASN A 63 -1.58 -8.81 -19.10
CA ASN A 63 -0.31 -8.10 -18.84
C ASN A 63 -0.45 -7.07 -17.71
N ILE A 64 -1.15 -7.45 -16.64
CA ILE A 64 -1.31 -6.66 -15.41
C ILE A 64 -0.44 -7.27 -14.32
N ASP A 65 0.50 -6.50 -13.79
CA ASP A 65 1.32 -6.94 -12.67
C ASP A 65 0.52 -6.99 -11.37
N ILE A 66 0.82 -7.96 -10.52
CA ILE A 66 0.36 -7.95 -9.14
C ILE A 66 1.44 -7.24 -8.30
N ALA A 67 1.33 -5.93 -8.17
CA ALA A 67 2.30 -5.13 -7.42
C ALA A 67 2.28 -5.46 -5.94
N VAL A 68 1.09 -5.65 -5.36
CA VAL A 68 0.91 -5.94 -3.93
C VAL A 68 -0.11 -7.06 -3.74
N PHE A 69 0.30 -8.13 -3.06
CA PHE A 69 -0.63 -9.02 -2.39
C PHE A 69 -1.01 -8.40 -1.05
N GLY A 70 -2.22 -7.85 -0.93
CA GLY A 70 -2.68 -7.16 0.28
C GLY A 70 -3.11 -8.15 1.37
N CYS A 71 -2.35 -8.22 2.46
CA CYS A 71 -2.65 -8.99 3.67
C CYS A 71 -2.72 -8.06 4.87
N TYR A 72 -3.81 -7.31 4.98
CA TYR A 72 -4.00 -6.33 6.06
C TYR A 72 -4.49 -7.04 7.31
N MET A 73 -3.65 -7.09 8.33
CA MET A 73 -3.87 -7.84 9.56
C MET A 73 -3.56 -7.00 10.80
N ASP A 74 -4.15 -7.37 11.94
CA ASP A 74 -4.01 -6.65 13.22
C ASP A 74 -2.74 -7.12 13.96
N LEU A 75 -1.57 -6.80 13.40
CA LEU A 75 -0.26 -7.27 13.85
C LEU A 75 0.16 -6.71 15.21
N GLY A 76 -0.35 -5.54 15.59
CA GLY A 76 -0.03 -4.89 16.86
C GLY A 76 -0.95 -5.27 18.01
N ASN A 77 -1.99 -6.09 17.79
CA ASN A 77 -2.98 -6.40 18.81
C ASN A 77 -2.37 -7.05 20.05
N PRO A 78 -2.68 -6.59 21.27
CA PRO A 78 -2.17 -7.19 22.50
C PRO A 78 -2.69 -8.61 22.79
N ASP A 79 -3.84 -9.01 22.22
CA ASP A 79 -4.35 -10.37 22.31
C ASP A 79 -3.52 -11.32 21.46
N GLU A 80 -2.83 -12.26 22.12
CA GLU A 80 -1.94 -13.23 21.46
C GLU A 80 -2.68 -14.14 20.47
N ASN A 81 -3.97 -14.44 20.67
CA ASN A 81 -4.71 -15.27 19.72
C ASN A 81 -4.98 -14.51 18.42
N VAL A 82 -5.32 -13.20 18.53
CA VAL A 82 -5.49 -12.31 17.37
C VAL A 82 -4.17 -12.18 16.63
N ARG A 83 -3.08 -11.90 17.34
CA ARG A 83 -1.76 -11.77 16.73
C ARG A 83 -1.27 -13.05 16.06
N ARG A 84 -1.44 -14.20 16.71
CA ARG A 84 -1.07 -15.50 16.13
C ARG A 84 -1.80 -15.74 14.81
N TYR A 85 -3.12 -15.54 14.78
CA TYR A 85 -3.89 -15.63 13.53
C TYR A 85 -3.37 -14.66 12.47
N ALA A 86 -3.09 -13.42 12.86
CA ALA A 86 -2.57 -12.39 11.96
C ALA A 86 -1.21 -12.79 11.36
N VAL A 87 -0.26 -13.24 12.19
CA VAL A 87 1.07 -13.66 11.74
C VAL A 87 1.00 -14.94 10.90
N ASP A 88 0.17 -15.91 11.29
CA ASP A 88 0.02 -17.16 10.53
C ASP A 88 -0.60 -16.90 9.15
N THR A 89 -1.57 -15.98 9.06
CA THR A 89 -2.16 -15.56 7.79
C THR A 89 -1.14 -14.80 6.92
N LEU A 90 -0.36 -13.90 7.53
CA LEU A 90 0.71 -13.17 6.85
C LEU A 90 1.75 -14.14 6.26
N LYS A 91 2.18 -15.15 7.03
CA LYS A 91 3.11 -16.18 6.56
C LYS A 91 2.55 -16.99 5.37
N LYS A 92 1.29 -17.41 5.44
CA LYS A 92 0.62 -18.07 4.30
C LYS A 92 0.57 -17.16 3.08
N SER A 93 0.28 -15.87 3.29
CA SER A 93 0.16 -14.88 2.20
C SER A 93 1.46 -14.72 1.42
N MET A 94 2.62 -14.90 2.03
CA MET A 94 3.90 -14.86 1.32
C MET A 94 4.05 -16.01 0.32
N THR A 95 3.60 -17.21 0.68
CA THR A 95 3.56 -18.35 -0.25
C THR A 95 2.59 -18.08 -1.40
N TRP A 96 1.37 -17.63 -1.10
CA TRP A 96 0.37 -17.31 -2.12
C TRP A 96 0.82 -16.17 -3.06
N ALA A 97 1.44 -15.13 -2.50
CA ALA A 97 2.00 -14.03 -3.28
C ALA A 97 3.07 -14.51 -4.25
N LYS A 98 3.94 -15.42 -3.80
CA LYS A 98 4.97 -16.03 -4.66
C LYS A 98 4.35 -16.85 -5.81
N GLU A 99 3.32 -17.64 -5.52
CA GLU A 99 2.58 -18.40 -6.54
C GLU A 99 1.88 -17.50 -7.57
N LEU A 100 1.41 -16.33 -7.12
CA LEU A 100 0.78 -15.33 -7.99
C LEU A 100 1.80 -14.49 -8.79
N GLY A 101 3.09 -14.56 -8.48
CA GLY A 101 4.09 -13.68 -9.05
C GLY A 101 3.96 -12.23 -8.58
N ALA A 102 3.41 -12.00 -7.38
CA ALA A 102 3.32 -10.67 -6.80
C ALA A 102 4.71 -10.10 -6.47
N HIS A 103 4.82 -8.77 -6.53
CA HIS A 103 6.08 -8.10 -6.23
C HIS A 103 6.37 -8.08 -4.72
N VAL A 104 5.37 -7.74 -3.90
CA VAL A 104 5.47 -7.74 -2.43
C VAL A 104 4.18 -8.23 -1.76
N VAL A 105 4.28 -8.67 -0.49
CA VAL A 105 3.12 -8.78 0.40
C VAL A 105 2.99 -7.48 1.18
N GLY A 106 1.86 -6.77 1.03
CA GLY A 106 1.61 -5.51 1.73
C GLY A 106 0.77 -5.70 2.99
N THR A 107 1.13 -4.99 4.07
CA THR A 107 0.37 -4.99 5.33
C THR A 107 0.46 -3.65 6.05
N GLU A 108 -0.60 -3.32 6.79
CA GLU A 108 -0.62 -2.34 7.86
C GLU A 108 -0.40 -3.05 9.22
N THR A 109 -0.45 -2.30 10.32
CA THR A 109 -0.08 -2.83 11.64
C THR A 109 -1.22 -2.88 12.65
N ALA A 110 -2.38 -2.34 12.34
CA ALA A 110 -3.58 -2.40 13.16
C ALA A 110 -4.86 -2.21 12.32
N TYR A 111 -6.02 -2.71 12.79
CA TYR A 111 -7.31 -2.37 12.21
C TYR A 111 -7.94 -1.11 12.83
N PRO A 112 -7.97 -0.95 14.19
CA PRO A 112 -8.64 0.19 14.78
C PRO A 112 -7.78 1.45 14.69
N ARG A 113 -8.45 2.60 14.66
CA ARG A 113 -7.78 3.86 14.94
C ARG A 113 -7.45 3.94 16.42
N LEU A 114 -6.16 3.96 16.73
CA LEU A 114 -5.65 3.97 18.10
C LEU A 114 -5.33 5.41 18.53
N ASN A 115 -5.62 5.73 19.79
CA ASN A 115 -5.07 6.92 20.42
C ASN A 115 -3.57 6.76 20.69
N TRP A 116 -2.90 7.82 21.10
CA TRP A 116 -1.44 7.81 21.29
C TRP A 116 -0.98 6.76 22.31
N GLU A 117 -1.66 6.66 23.47
CA GLU A 117 -1.33 5.73 24.54
C GLU A 117 -1.40 4.27 24.08
N LEU A 118 -2.43 3.92 23.34
CA LEU A 118 -2.60 2.57 22.79
C LEU A 118 -1.56 2.27 21.73
N ARG A 119 -1.22 3.24 20.86
CA ARG A 119 -0.15 3.04 19.88
C ARG A 119 1.17 2.68 20.56
N GLN A 120 1.56 3.43 21.62
CA GLN A 120 2.79 3.13 22.36
C GLN A 120 2.75 1.74 23.03
N GLN A 121 1.61 1.36 23.58
CA GLN A 121 1.43 0.04 24.19
C GLN A 121 1.49 -1.10 23.16
N TRP A 122 1.07 -0.85 21.93
CA TRP A 122 1.00 -1.87 20.88
C TRP A 122 2.32 -2.03 20.10
N LYS A 123 3.22 -1.04 20.12
CA LYS A 123 4.51 -1.07 19.41
C LYS A 123 5.34 -2.35 19.66
N PRO A 124 5.53 -2.85 20.90
CA PRO A 124 6.28 -4.08 21.13
C PRO A 124 5.65 -5.33 20.47
N PHE A 125 4.33 -5.40 20.46
CA PHE A 125 3.60 -6.52 19.83
C PHE A 125 3.67 -6.45 18.31
N MET A 126 3.56 -5.24 17.73
CA MET A 126 3.79 -5.00 16.31
C MET A 126 5.20 -5.43 15.90
N MET A 127 6.22 -5.02 16.64
CA MET A 127 7.62 -5.37 16.36
C MET A 127 7.82 -6.89 16.37
N ASP A 128 7.31 -7.60 17.39
CA ASP A 128 7.35 -9.06 17.46
C ASP A 128 6.70 -9.71 16.24
N SER A 129 5.52 -9.23 15.85
CA SER A 129 4.78 -9.76 14.70
C SER A 129 5.51 -9.55 13.38
N ILE A 130 6.11 -8.36 13.18
CA ILE A 130 6.93 -8.07 11.99
C ILE A 130 8.14 -9.00 11.94
N LEU A 131 8.89 -9.16 13.03
CA LEU A 131 10.05 -10.05 13.06
C LEU A 131 9.66 -11.50 12.74
N ARG A 132 8.55 -11.99 13.28
CA ARG A 132 8.02 -13.33 12.97
C ARG A 132 7.57 -13.46 11.51
N GLY A 133 7.03 -12.40 10.92
CA GLY A 133 6.71 -12.32 9.49
C GLY A 133 7.96 -12.36 8.63
N MET A 134 9.01 -11.63 9.02
CA MET A 134 10.29 -11.58 8.29
C MET A 134 11.00 -12.93 8.21
N GLU A 135 10.88 -13.80 9.23
CA GLU A 135 11.41 -15.18 9.15
C GLU A 135 10.86 -15.91 7.92
N GLU A 136 9.57 -15.73 7.63
CA GLU A 136 8.93 -16.35 6.48
C GLU A 136 9.26 -15.63 5.17
N ALA A 137 9.33 -14.30 5.18
CA ALA A 137 9.71 -13.49 4.02
C ALA A 137 11.06 -13.95 3.44
N VAL A 138 12.06 -14.12 4.31
CA VAL A 138 13.38 -14.66 3.96
C VAL A 138 13.31 -16.11 3.50
N ARG A 139 12.55 -16.95 4.23
CA ARG A 139 12.44 -18.38 3.92
C ARG A 139 11.89 -18.67 2.53
N VAL A 140 10.87 -17.91 2.12
CA VAL A 140 10.21 -18.10 0.81
C VAL A 140 10.73 -17.14 -0.26
N ASP A 141 11.65 -16.23 0.10
CA ASP A 141 12.17 -15.19 -0.78
C ASP A 141 11.02 -14.38 -1.40
N MET A 142 10.18 -13.76 -0.53
CA MET A 142 9.06 -12.89 -0.88
C MET A 142 9.08 -11.67 0.05
N PRO A 143 9.29 -10.46 -0.48
CA PRO A 143 9.39 -9.27 0.37
C PRO A 143 8.08 -8.94 1.09
N LEU A 144 8.20 -8.54 2.35
CA LEU A 144 7.15 -7.95 3.15
C LEU A 144 7.25 -6.43 3.04
N ALA A 145 6.20 -5.77 2.57
CA ALA A 145 6.09 -4.31 2.53
C ALA A 145 5.15 -3.82 3.65
N ILE A 146 5.69 -3.05 4.57
CA ILE A 146 4.91 -2.44 5.65
C ILE A 146 4.44 -1.04 5.25
N GLU A 147 3.23 -0.66 5.66
CA GLU A 147 2.65 0.66 5.44
C GLU A 147 2.51 1.43 6.76
N PRO A 148 3.28 2.51 6.96
CA PRO A 148 3.12 3.39 8.11
C PRO A 148 1.81 4.21 8.00
N VAL A 149 1.08 4.28 9.13
CA VAL A 149 -0.19 5.00 9.22
C VAL A 149 -0.25 5.74 10.56
N TRP A 150 -0.48 7.07 10.56
CA TRP A 150 -0.33 7.91 11.75
C TRP A 150 -1.21 7.53 12.96
N TRP A 151 -2.26 6.70 12.76
CA TRP A 151 -3.12 6.18 13.85
C TRP A 151 -2.89 4.71 14.17
N HIS A 152 -1.82 4.10 13.65
CA HIS A 152 -1.36 2.74 13.95
C HIS A 152 -0.09 2.74 14.81
N PRO A 153 0.34 1.60 15.37
CA PRO A 153 1.62 1.54 16.10
C PRO A 153 2.83 1.94 15.26
N LEU A 154 2.81 1.68 13.94
CA LEU A 154 3.79 2.19 12.97
C LEU A 154 3.32 3.55 12.46
N GLU A 155 3.54 4.60 13.26
CA GLU A 155 2.85 5.89 13.11
C GLU A 155 3.65 7.01 12.45
N ASP A 156 4.98 6.92 12.46
CA ASP A 156 5.87 7.99 12.06
C ASP A 156 7.23 7.50 11.54
N LEU A 157 8.04 8.42 11.04
CA LEU A 157 9.35 8.12 10.50
C LEU A 157 10.29 7.49 11.54
N GLU A 158 10.25 7.96 12.78
CA GLU A 158 11.12 7.47 13.85
C GLU A 158 10.84 6.00 14.16
N THR A 159 9.58 5.65 14.32
CA THR A 159 9.16 4.26 14.52
C THR A 159 9.46 3.39 13.28
N THR A 160 9.32 3.94 12.08
CA THR A 160 9.65 3.23 10.84
C THR A 160 11.15 2.94 10.77
N MET A 161 12.01 3.91 11.08
CA MET A 161 13.46 3.72 11.13
C MET A 161 13.87 2.68 12.18
N GLU A 162 13.21 2.68 13.36
CA GLU A 162 13.44 1.67 14.39
C GLU A 162 13.12 0.24 13.88
N VAL A 163 12.01 0.07 13.14
CA VAL A 163 11.65 -1.22 12.54
C VAL A 163 12.70 -1.65 11.51
N LEU A 164 13.10 -0.75 10.60
CA LEU A 164 14.10 -1.03 9.58
C LEU A 164 15.46 -1.42 10.18
N GLU A 165 15.90 -0.69 11.19
CA GLU A 165 17.15 -0.99 11.91
C GLU A 165 17.07 -2.35 12.62
N LYS A 166 15.95 -2.61 13.30
CA LYS A 166 15.75 -3.86 14.06
C LYS A 166 15.71 -5.10 13.16
N VAL A 167 15.10 -4.98 11.99
CA VAL A 167 15.05 -6.08 11.00
C VAL A 167 16.39 -6.24 10.30
N GLY A 168 17.04 -5.15 9.87
CA GLY A 168 18.36 -5.15 9.24
C GLY A 168 18.43 -5.85 7.87
N ASP A 169 17.29 -6.13 7.24
CA ASP A 169 17.20 -6.82 5.94
C ASP A 169 16.34 -6.00 4.95
N ALA A 170 17.00 -5.09 4.24
CA ALA A 170 16.36 -4.22 3.23
C ALA A 170 15.97 -4.96 1.95
N ALA A 171 16.44 -6.19 1.73
CA ALA A 171 16.04 -6.99 0.58
C ALA A 171 14.63 -7.56 0.77
N HIS A 172 14.28 -7.97 1.98
CA HIS A 172 13.00 -8.59 2.28
C HIS A 172 12.04 -7.69 3.09
N LEU A 173 12.52 -6.62 3.74
CA LEU A 173 11.64 -5.60 4.33
C LEU A 173 11.57 -4.39 3.41
N ARG A 174 10.43 -4.21 2.79
CA ARG A 174 10.12 -3.08 1.90
C ARG A 174 9.06 -2.19 2.53
N MET A 175 8.69 -1.13 1.83
CA MET A 175 7.72 -0.18 2.32
C MET A 175 6.71 0.20 1.24
N ILE A 176 5.44 0.28 1.63
CA ILE A 176 4.41 1.02 0.93
C ILE A 176 4.38 2.43 1.55
N PHE A 177 4.57 3.45 0.74
CA PHE A 177 4.52 4.83 1.20
C PHE A 177 3.21 5.49 0.79
N ASP A 178 2.38 5.81 1.77
CA ASP A 178 1.15 6.58 1.61
C ASP A 178 1.25 7.90 2.36
N ALA A 179 1.54 8.96 1.63
CA ALA A 179 1.66 10.30 2.20
C ALA A 179 0.36 10.78 2.88
N SER A 180 -0.81 10.39 2.36
CA SER A 180 -2.10 10.80 2.94
C SER A 180 -2.38 10.11 4.27
N ASN A 181 -1.98 8.83 4.42
CA ASN A 181 -2.08 8.08 5.68
C ASN A 181 -1.09 8.57 6.75
N LEU A 182 -0.08 9.35 6.35
CA LEU A 182 0.88 9.99 7.24
C LEU A 182 0.54 11.45 7.55
N LEU A 183 -0.36 12.07 6.77
CA LEU A 183 -0.71 13.48 6.89
C LEU A 183 -1.73 13.73 8.01
N LYS A 184 -1.23 13.91 9.24
CA LYS A 184 -2.08 14.11 10.42
C LYS A 184 -2.74 15.50 10.48
N HIS A 185 -2.04 16.53 10.00
CA HIS A 185 -2.44 17.94 10.11
C HIS A 185 -2.31 18.66 8.75
N PRO A 186 -3.21 18.40 7.78
CA PRO A 186 -3.06 18.92 6.43
C PRO A 186 -3.01 20.45 6.35
N GLU A 187 -3.68 21.16 7.28
CA GLU A 187 -3.75 22.61 7.25
C GLU A 187 -2.47 23.32 7.71
N THR A 188 -1.59 22.62 8.44
CA THR A 188 -0.41 23.20 9.09
C THR A 188 0.90 22.52 8.73
N THR A 189 0.85 21.36 8.06
CA THR A 189 2.04 20.61 7.67
C THR A 189 2.67 21.21 6.41
N ASP A 190 3.95 21.56 6.47
CA ASP A 190 4.76 21.77 5.28
C ASP A 190 5.01 20.40 4.63
N GLN A 191 4.15 20.03 3.67
CA GLN A 191 4.18 18.72 3.05
C GLN A 191 5.45 18.49 2.24
N ASP A 192 5.97 19.52 1.55
CA ASP A 192 7.19 19.38 0.75
C ASP A 192 8.39 19.02 1.65
N ALA A 193 8.59 19.74 2.73
CA ALA A 193 9.64 19.43 3.69
C ALA A 193 9.41 18.08 4.40
N CYS A 194 8.16 17.77 4.74
CA CYS A 194 7.80 16.52 5.40
C CYS A 194 8.12 15.30 4.52
N TRP A 195 7.65 15.30 3.27
CA TRP A 195 7.87 14.17 2.36
C TRP A 195 9.32 14.08 1.91
N THR A 196 10.03 15.21 1.73
CA THR A 196 11.47 15.19 1.46
C THR A 196 12.22 14.46 2.57
N ARG A 197 11.93 14.77 3.85
CA ARG A 197 12.56 14.08 4.98
C ARG A 197 12.27 12.57 5.01
N TRP A 198 11.04 12.15 4.72
CA TRP A 198 10.69 10.74 4.63
C TRP A 198 11.44 10.04 3.50
N LEU A 199 11.42 10.60 2.30
CA LEU A 199 12.02 10.01 1.11
C LEU A 199 13.54 9.96 1.19
N ASP A 200 14.17 10.96 1.82
CA ASP A 200 15.62 10.93 2.09
C ASP A 200 16.01 9.84 3.10
N ALA A 201 15.14 9.53 4.05
CA ALA A 201 15.44 8.56 5.10
C ALA A 201 15.14 7.10 4.69
N VAL A 202 14.04 6.86 3.97
CA VAL A 202 13.54 5.49 3.69
C VAL A 202 13.28 5.23 2.20
N GLY A 203 13.61 6.17 1.32
CA GLY A 203 13.32 6.07 -0.11
C GLY A 203 13.87 4.81 -0.78
N ASP A 204 15.02 4.30 -0.32
CA ASP A 204 15.66 3.11 -0.89
C ASP A 204 14.86 1.80 -0.67
N VAL A 205 13.96 1.78 0.32
CA VAL A 205 13.12 0.61 0.62
C VAL A 205 11.66 0.78 0.15
N ILE A 206 11.30 1.91 -0.47
CA ILE A 206 9.96 2.15 -1.02
C ILE A 206 9.86 1.53 -2.40
N ASP A 207 9.03 0.51 -2.60
CA ASP A 207 8.74 -0.07 -3.92
C ASP A 207 7.36 0.33 -4.44
N VAL A 208 6.47 0.74 -3.53
CA VAL A 208 5.08 1.07 -3.82
C VAL A 208 4.71 2.41 -3.21
N LEU A 209 4.09 3.26 -4.01
CA LEU A 209 3.41 4.47 -3.54
C LEU A 209 1.90 4.27 -3.63
N HIS A 210 1.18 4.47 -2.53
CA HIS A 210 -0.25 4.69 -2.60
C HIS A 210 -0.51 6.16 -2.90
N ILE A 211 -1.29 6.39 -3.95
CA ILE A 211 -1.59 7.73 -4.46
C ILE A 211 -3.08 8.00 -4.28
N LYS A 212 -3.42 8.91 -3.39
CA LYS A 212 -4.79 9.37 -3.16
C LYS A 212 -4.82 10.83 -2.74
N ASP A 213 -5.94 11.48 -2.99
CA ASP A 213 -6.15 12.87 -2.61
C ASP A 213 -7.48 13.02 -1.89
N PHE A 214 -7.59 14.03 -1.05
CA PHE A 214 -8.78 14.26 -0.24
C PHE A 214 -8.95 15.74 0.08
N SER A 215 -10.18 16.11 0.42
CA SER A 215 -10.51 17.38 1.08
C SER A 215 -11.08 17.15 2.47
N LEU A 216 -11.13 18.20 3.26
CA LEU A 216 -11.84 18.22 4.54
C LEU A 216 -13.05 19.13 4.43
N ASP A 217 -14.24 18.59 4.70
CA ASP A 217 -15.46 19.43 4.75
C ASP A 217 -15.41 20.42 5.93
N ARG A 218 -16.42 21.28 6.03
CA ARG A 218 -16.53 22.28 7.13
C ARG A 218 -16.50 21.68 8.52
N ARG A 219 -16.82 20.40 8.66
CA ARG A 219 -16.79 19.62 9.93
C ARG A 219 -15.51 18.83 10.10
N LYS A 220 -14.50 19.05 9.23
CA LYS A 220 -13.24 18.29 9.18
C LYS A 220 -13.44 16.81 8.88
N ILE A 221 -14.47 16.47 8.13
CA ILE A 221 -14.73 15.11 7.66
C ILE A 221 -13.97 14.93 6.35
N TYR A 222 -13.21 13.85 6.27
CA TYR A 222 -12.47 13.40 5.10
C TYR A 222 -13.42 13.10 3.93
N GLN A 223 -13.07 13.60 2.75
CA GLN A 223 -13.76 13.36 1.49
C GLN A 223 -12.74 12.97 0.43
N PRO A 224 -12.80 11.76 -0.16
CA PRO A 224 -11.92 11.39 -1.28
C PRO A 224 -12.12 12.33 -2.47
N GLU A 225 -11.02 12.71 -3.12
CA GLU A 225 -11.02 13.61 -4.27
C GLU A 225 -10.27 12.98 -5.47
N ALA A 226 -10.50 13.54 -6.65
CA ALA A 226 -9.63 13.30 -7.80
C ALA A 226 -8.20 13.79 -7.50
N LEU A 227 -7.20 13.15 -8.06
CA LEU A 227 -5.81 13.53 -7.83
C LEU A 227 -5.52 14.97 -8.31
N GLY A 228 -4.89 15.72 -7.44
CA GLY A 228 -4.59 17.15 -7.66
C GLY A 228 -5.77 18.10 -7.41
N ALA A 229 -6.91 17.60 -6.92
CA ALA A 229 -8.08 18.43 -6.55
C ALA A 229 -8.21 18.62 -5.03
N GLY A 230 -7.45 17.87 -4.23
CA GLY A 230 -7.51 17.89 -2.77
C GLY A 230 -6.39 18.68 -2.12
N VAL A 231 -5.95 18.21 -0.95
CA VAL A 231 -4.97 18.90 -0.11
C VAL A 231 -3.54 18.33 -0.24
N MET A 232 -3.36 17.23 -1.00
CA MET A 232 -2.07 16.57 -1.10
C MET A 232 -1.10 17.34 -2.00
N ASP A 233 0.13 17.55 -1.51
CA ASP A 233 1.23 18.09 -2.30
C ASP A 233 2.21 16.97 -2.69
N TYR A 234 2.25 16.65 -3.98
CA TYR A 234 3.10 15.60 -4.55
C TYR A 234 4.45 16.11 -5.06
N THR A 235 4.82 17.38 -4.80
CA THR A 235 6.06 17.98 -5.33
C THR A 235 7.30 17.21 -4.91
N ALA A 236 7.47 16.91 -3.62
CA ALA A 236 8.62 16.14 -3.12
C ALA A 236 8.65 14.72 -3.66
N ILE A 237 7.47 14.07 -3.74
CA ILE A 237 7.33 12.71 -4.28
C ILE A 237 7.71 12.69 -5.76
N SER A 238 7.26 13.66 -6.55
CA SER A 238 7.63 13.78 -7.96
C SER A 238 9.14 13.97 -8.14
N ARG A 239 9.78 14.87 -7.39
CA ARG A 239 11.23 15.04 -7.43
C ARG A 239 12.00 13.79 -7.02
N TRP A 240 11.48 12.99 -6.12
CA TRP A 240 12.09 11.72 -5.75
C TRP A 240 11.92 10.69 -6.86
N LEU A 241 10.73 10.58 -7.48
CA LEU A 241 10.46 9.67 -8.60
C LEU A 241 11.36 9.95 -9.81
N GLU A 242 11.65 11.22 -10.13
CA GLU A 242 12.56 11.61 -11.23
C GLU A 242 13.96 11.00 -11.09
N LYS A 243 14.39 10.66 -9.88
CA LYS A 243 15.71 10.12 -9.58
C LYS A 243 15.75 8.59 -9.51
N GLN A 244 14.57 7.92 -9.63
CA GLN A 244 14.54 6.47 -9.50
C GLN A 244 14.95 5.79 -10.79
N GLU A 245 15.97 4.92 -10.72
CA GLU A 245 16.39 4.04 -11.82
C GLU A 245 15.70 2.67 -11.75
N ARG A 246 15.08 2.34 -10.62
CA ARG A 246 14.33 1.10 -10.40
C ARG A 246 12.85 1.27 -10.67
N GLU A 247 12.14 0.17 -10.85
CA GLU A 247 10.69 0.22 -11.01
C GLU A 247 10.00 0.55 -9.70
N ILE A 248 9.10 1.53 -9.74
CA ILE A 248 8.22 1.93 -8.63
C ILE A 248 6.79 1.76 -9.11
N TYR A 249 5.94 1.16 -8.27
CA TYR A 249 4.51 1.04 -8.51
C TYR A 249 3.76 2.21 -7.88
N LEU A 250 2.96 2.92 -8.68
CA LEU A 250 2.05 3.96 -8.21
C LEU A 250 0.64 3.37 -8.23
N LEU A 251 0.07 3.14 -7.06
CA LEU A 251 -1.23 2.51 -6.92
C LEU A 251 -2.28 3.53 -6.45
N ARG A 252 -3.25 3.82 -7.30
CA ARG A 252 -4.41 4.64 -6.94
C ARG A 252 -5.24 3.94 -5.87
N GLU A 253 -5.52 4.60 -4.76
CA GLU A 253 -6.46 4.18 -3.73
C GLU A 253 -7.65 5.13 -3.62
N GLU A 254 -8.78 4.61 -3.13
CA GLU A 254 -10.05 5.34 -3.01
C GLU A 254 -10.49 5.97 -4.35
N MET A 255 -10.29 5.19 -5.41
CA MET A 255 -10.56 5.59 -6.78
C MET A 255 -12.06 5.78 -7.01
N ASN A 256 -12.41 6.85 -7.74
CA ASN A 256 -13.74 7.04 -8.30
C ASN A 256 -13.67 6.87 -9.82
N LEU A 257 -14.46 5.95 -10.35
CA LEU A 257 -14.51 5.65 -11.80
C LEU A 257 -14.74 6.88 -12.69
N LEU A 258 -15.41 7.91 -12.17
CA LEU A 258 -15.65 9.14 -12.92
C LEU A 258 -14.35 9.92 -13.22
N PHE A 259 -13.30 9.69 -12.47
CA PHE A 259 -12.01 10.39 -12.58
C PHE A 259 -10.84 9.46 -12.91
N ALA A 260 -11.10 8.18 -13.23
CA ALA A 260 -10.04 7.19 -13.43
C ALA A 260 -9.01 7.62 -14.49
N LYS A 261 -9.45 8.17 -15.62
CA LYS A 261 -8.57 8.63 -16.69
C LYS A 261 -7.74 9.86 -16.31
N GLU A 262 -8.36 10.81 -15.62
CA GLU A 262 -7.68 11.99 -15.07
C GLU A 262 -6.66 11.60 -14.01
N ASP A 263 -6.99 10.66 -13.13
CA ASP A 263 -6.11 10.14 -12.10
C ASP A 263 -4.90 9.40 -12.71
N ILE A 264 -5.11 8.58 -13.75
CA ILE A 264 -4.02 7.92 -14.49
C ILE A 264 -3.12 8.97 -15.16
N ALA A 265 -3.69 9.98 -15.81
CA ALA A 265 -2.91 11.05 -16.42
C ALA A 265 -2.10 11.83 -15.37
N PHE A 266 -2.67 12.12 -14.21
CA PHE A 266 -1.96 12.74 -13.09
C PHE A 266 -0.79 11.86 -12.63
N MET A 267 -1.01 10.58 -12.35
CA MET A 267 0.06 9.66 -11.91
C MET A 267 1.18 9.53 -12.95
N ARG A 268 0.85 9.48 -14.24
CA ARG A 268 1.84 9.49 -15.34
C ARG A 268 2.66 10.78 -15.40
N SER A 269 2.13 11.90 -14.91
CA SER A 269 2.86 13.16 -14.85
C SER A 269 3.84 13.26 -13.68
N LEU A 270 3.65 12.44 -12.63
CA LEU A 270 4.60 12.35 -11.51
C LEU A 270 5.94 11.81 -12.01
N GLY A 271 7.05 12.40 -11.55
CA GLY A 271 8.39 12.04 -12.01
C GLY A 271 8.73 12.54 -13.42
N GLY A 272 7.85 13.31 -14.06
CA GLY A 272 8.13 13.97 -15.32
C GLY A 272 8.75 15.36 -15.15
N PRO A 273 9.55 15.83 -16.14
CA PRO A 273 10.18 17.14 -16.05
C PRO A 273 9.11 18.25 -15.99
N GLY A 274 9.16 19.06 -14.92
CA GLY A 274 8.28 20.22 -14.76
C GLY A 274 6.96 19.94 -14.07
N PHE A 275 6.80 18.85 -13.35
CA PHE A 275 5.66 18.65 -12.45
C PHE A 275 5.61 19.79 -11.43
N SER A 276 4.55 20.58 -11.45
CA SER A 276 4.44 21.82 -10.64
C SER A 276 3.56 21.67 -9.42
N GLY A 277 3.34 20.49 -8.90
CA GLY A 277 2.70 20.19 -7.59
C GLY A 277 1.46 20.99 -7.18
N LYS A 278 1.07 21.99 -7.93
CA LYS A 278 -0.02 22.90 -7.61
C LYS A 278 -1.27 22.59 -8.43
N HIS A 279 -2.31 22.45 -7.68
CA HIS A 279 -3.72 22.35 -7.99
C HIS A 279 -4.18 23.01 -9.31
N ARG A 280 -5.13 22.34 -9.95
CA ARG A 280 -6.02 22.99 -10.91
C ARG A 280 -6.71 24.17 -10.20
N GLU A 281 -6.44 25.40 -10.67
CA GLU A 281 -7.22 26.60 -10.29
C GLU A 281 -8.69 26.41 -10.65
#